data_2bbd80a5f83edc88c71165cee5336bc5
#
_entry.id   2bbd80a5f83edc88c71165cee5336bc5
#
_cell.length_a   1.000
_cell.length_b   1.000
_cell.length_c   1.000
_cell.angle_alpha   90.00
_cell.angle_beta   90.00
_cell.angle_gamma   90.00
#
_symmetry.space_group_name_H-M   'P 1'
#
loop_
_entity.id
_entity.type
_entity.pdbx_description
1 polymer ?
#
loop_
_entity_poly.entity_id
_entity_poly.type
_entity_poly.pdbx_seq_one_letter_code
_entity_poly.pdbx_strand_id
1 'polypeptide(L)'
;MQPKPGARGTTALAHCDGGARGNPGPAGYGAVITDEAGAKLAELSEYLGKRTNNYAEYSGLLGVLQWSLDHGVSHLKVVSDSELMVKQVQGRYKVNSPDLRPLFEEARRRIAKLESFQITHALRHKNKDADRLANEAMDRGMGRAPEAAAVRPVSQNGQASARESHGVEQRQAPAAPESAAGARPVSPPVTSGGMLRGFVKDGVVHLLGGKALPEGSFVKVIAE
;
A
#
# COMPACT_ATOMS: atom_id res chain seq x y z
N MET A 1 -44.72 2.76 -14.42
CA MET A 1 -43.58 3.56 -14.88
C MET A 1 -42.57 2.56 -15.45
N GLN A 2 -42.50 2.46 -16.78
CA GLN A 2 -41.63 1.47 -17.44
C GLN A 2 -40.17 1.95 -17.38
N PRO A 3 -39.16 1.07 -17.13
CA PRO A 3 -37.78 1.46 -17.19
C PRO A 3 -37.41 1.85 -18.62
N LYS A 4 -36.68 2.98 -18.77
CA LYS A 4 -36.17 3.42 -20.06
C LYS A 4 -35.20 2.35 -20.61
N PRO A 5 -35.39 1.90 -21.87
CA PRO A 5 -34.43 1.01 -22.51
C PRO A 5 -33.16 1.79 -22.88
N GLY A 6 -32.01 1.34 -22.45
CA GLY A 6 -30.74 1.71 -23.07
C GLY A 6 -29.76 2.56 -22.30
N ALA A 7 -29.75 2.57 -20.97
CA ALA A 7 -28.55 3.00 -20.24
C ALA A 7 -27.57 1.81 -20.20
N ARG A 8 -26.53 1.81 -21.05
CA ARG A 8 -25.39 0.93 -20.86
C ARG A 8 -24.84 1.24 -19.46
N GLY A 9 -24.84 0.24 -18.58
CA GLY A 9 -24.39 0.42 -17.22
C GLY A 9 -22.98 1.04 -17.18
N THR A 10 -22.80 2.04 -16.35
CA THR A 10 -21.50 2.70 -16.22
C THR A 10 -20.49 1.74 -15.58
N THR A 11 -19.36 1.54 -16.24
CA THR A 11 -18.27 0.70 -15.74
C THR A 11 -17.19 1.58 -15.09
N ALA A 12 -16.67 1.14 -13.94
CA ALA A 12 -15.53 1.77 -13.30
C ALA A 12 -14.50 0.72 -12.85
N LEU A 13 -13.23 1.14 -12.82
CA LEU A 13 -12.11 0.43 -12.22
C LEU A 13 -11.63 1.23 -11.03
N ALA A 14 -11.49 0.59 -9.88
CA ALA A 14 -10.99 1.22 -8.67
C ALA A 14 -9.75 0.50 -8.15
N HIS A 15 -8.75 1.26 -7.75
CA HIS A 15 -7.62 0.82 -6.94
C HIS A 15 -7.83 1.33 -5.53
N CYS A 16 -7.82 0.47 -4.52
CA CYS A 16 -7.94 0.87 -3.12
C CYS A 16 -6.88 0.24 -2.25
N ASP A 17 -6.46 0.99 -1.23
CA ASP A 17 -5.52 0.58 -0.22
C ASP A 17 -5.92 1.15 1.14
N GLY A 18 -5.50 0.49 2.21
CA GLY A 18 -5.69 0.94 3.57
C GLY A 18 -4.48 0.59 4.42
N GLY A 19 -4.10 1.49 5.29
CA GLY A 19 -2.93 1.31 6.13
C GLY A 19 -3.12 1.80 7.56
N ALA A 20 -2.26 1.31 8.45
CA ALA A 20 -2.17 1.79 9.81
C ALA A 20 -0.69 1.90 10.24
N ARG A 21 -0.32 2.98 10.90
CA ARG A 21 1.00 3.17 11.51
C ARG A 21 0.99 2.58 12.93
N GLY A 22 1.27 1.29 13.00
CA GLY A 22 1.00 0.42 14.15
C GLY A 22 -0.30 -0.37 13.96
N ASN A 23 -0.50 -1.45 14.73
CA ASN A 23 -1.66 -2.32 14.57
C ASN A 23 -2.29 -2.74 15.90
N PRO A 24 -3.24 -1.94 16.46
CA PRO A 24 -3.85 -0.74 15.91
C PRO A 24 -2.98 0.52 16.04
N GLY A 25 -3.19 1.48 15.13
CA GLY A 25 -2.51 2.77 15.11
C GLY A 25 -3.27 3.81 14.29
N PRO A 26 -2.71 5.02 14.09
CA PRO A 26 -3.22 5.99 13.13
C PRO A 26 -3.43 5.32 11.78
N ALA A 27 -4.65 5.31 11.29
CA ALA A 27 -5.05 4.56 10.11
C ALA A 27 -5.77 5.46 9.11
N GLY A 28 -5.68 5.11 7.84
CA GLY A 28 -6.33 5.81 6.76
C GLY A 28 -6.45 4.92 5.52
N TYR A 29 -7.28 5.33 4.59
CA TYR A 29 -7.37 4.66 3.30
C TYR A 29 -7.25 5.66 2.16
N GLY A 30 -6.89 5.14 0.99
CA GLY A 30 -6.87 5.83 -0.27
C GLY A 30 -7.49 4.99 -1.37
N ALA A 31 -8.10 5.63 -2.35
CA ALA A 31 -8.53 4.97 -3.57
C ALA A 31 -8.49 5.90 -4.77
N VAL A 32 -8.27 5.32 -5.94
CA VAL A 32 -8.36 5.99 -7.23
C VAL A 32 -9.37 5.24 -8.07
N ILE A 33 -10.33 5.97 -8.61
CA ILE A 33 -11.40 5.42 -9.44
C ILE A 33 -11.27 6.00 -10.85
N THR A 34 -11.27 5.13 -11.84
CA THR A 34 -11.14 5.48 -13.26
C THR A 34 -12.30 4.89 -14.08
N ASP A 35 -12.55 5.45 -15.25
CA ASP A 35 -13.39 4.82 -16.24
C ASP A 35 -12.65 3.72 -17.04
N GLU A 36 -13.33 3.13 -18.02
CA GLU A 36 -12.73 2.10 -18.89
C GLU A 36 -11.63 2.64 -19.80
N ALA A 37 -11.62 3.93 -20.09
CA ALA A 37 -10.56 4.60 -20.87
C ALA A 37 -9.34 4.96 -20.01
N GLY A 38 -9.41 4.74 -18.68
CA GLY A 38 -8.37 5.08 -17.73
C GLY A 38 -8.41 6.55 -17.27
N ALA A 39 -9.44 7.32 -17.65
CA ALA A 39 -9.60 8.68 -17.15
C ALA A 39 -10.03 8.65 -15.68
N LYS A 40 -9.38 9.48 -14.86
CA LYS A 40 -9.66 9.55 -13.43
C LYS A 40 -11.02 10.18 -13.17
N LEU A 41 -11.88 9.44 -12.47
CA LEU A 41 -13.20 9.89 -12.04
C LEU A 41 -13.16 10.45 -10.61
N ALA A 42 -12.40 9.84 -9.70
CA ALA A 42 -12.27 10.28 -8.32
C ALA A 42 -10.99 9.80 -7.65
N GLU A 43 -10.57 10.54 -6.62
CA GLU A 43 -9.62 10.13 -5.60
C GLU A 43 -10.30 10.21 -4.23
N LEU A 44 -10.19 9.14 -3.45
CA LEU A 44 -10.69 9.08 -2.09
C LEU A 44 -9.50 9.00 -1.14
N SER A 45 -9.56 9.73 -0.04
CA SER A 45 -8.49 9.73 0.97
C SER A 45 -9.06 10.17 2.30
N GLU A 46 -9.13 9.26 3.29
CA GLU A 46 -9.77 9.50 4.58
C GLU A 46 -8.95 8.96 5.74
N TYR A 47 -8.83 9.77 6.80
CA TYR A 47 -8.24 9.38 8.07
C TYR A 47 -9.28 8.74 8.98
N LEU A 48 -8.96 7.59 9.55
CA LEU A 48 -9.89 6.76 10.31
C LEU A 48 -9.66 6.81 11.84
N GLY A 49 -8.72 7.64 12.30
CA GLY A 49 -8.27 7.61 13.68
C GLY A 49 -7.46 6.35 13.98
N LYS A 50 -7.51 5.85 15.22
CA LYS A 50 -6.78 4.65 15.64
C LYS A 50 -7.55 3.39 15.24
N ARG A 51 -7.07 2.65 14.23
CA ARG A 51 -7.67 1.41 13.70
C ARG A 51 -6.58 0.38 13.35
N THR A 52 -6.99 -0.85 13.07
CA THR A 52 -6.12 -1.88 12.52
C THR A 52 -5.94 -1.71 11.01
N ASN A 53 -4.88 -2.30 10.46
CA ASN A 53 -4.63 -2.31 9.02
C ASN A 53 -5.82 -2.89 8.24
N ASN A 54 -6.30 -4.07 8.64
CA ASN A 54 -7.43 -4.72 7.97
C ASN A 54 -8.72 -3.88 8.02
N TYR A 55 -8.94 -3.13 9.11
CA TYR A 55 -10.06 -2.20 9.19
C TYR A 55 -9.94 -1.09 8.13
N ALA A 56 -8.75 -0.53 7.95
CA ALA A 56 -8.49 0.50 6.96
C ALA A 56 -8.68 -0.01 5.52
N GLU A 57 -8.22 -1.23 5.23
CA GLU A 57 -8.42 -1.88 3.93
C GLU A 57 -9.90 -2.04 3.59
N TYR A 58 -10.71 -2.56 4.54
CA TYR A 58 -12.16 -2.64 4.37
C TYR A 58 -12.82 -1.27 4.23
N SER A 59 -12.35 -0.26 4.95
CA SER A 59 -12.87 1.11 4.82
C SER A 59 -12.63 1.67 3.41
N GLY A 60 -11.46 1.40 2.82
CA GLY A 60 -11.18 1.76 1.43
C GLY A 60 -12.13 1.11 0.43
N LEU A 61 -12.39 -0.19 0.60
CA LEU A 61 -13.38 -0.90 -0.22
C LEU A 61 -14.78 -0.29 -0.05
N LEU A 62 -15.20 0.02 1.17
CA LEU A 62 -16.50 0.62 1.45
C LEU A 62 -16.63 2.03 0.85
N GLY A 63 -15.55 2.83 0.89
CA GLY A 63 -15.50 4.14 0.25
C GLY A 63 -15.71 4.04 -1.26
N VAL A 64 -15.01 3.12 -1.92
CA VAL A 64 -15.16 2.86 -3.36
C VAL A 64 -16.58 2.41 -3.70
N LEU A 65 -17.13 1.46 -2.94
CA LEU A 65 -18.49 0.97 -3.16
C LEU A 65 -19.54 2.08 -2.97
N GLN A 66 -19.41 2.92 -1.94
CA GLN A 66 -20.31 4.03 -1.71
C GLN A 66 -20.26 5.02 -2.86
N TRP A 67 -19.05 5.47 -3.23
CA TRP A 67 -18.89 6.40 -4.34
C TRP A 67 -19.51 5.86 -5.63
N SER A 68 -19.28 4.58 -5.92
CA SER A 68 -19.80 3.94 -7.12
C SER A 68 -21.33 3.94 -7.17
N LEU A 69 -21.98 3.62 -6.04
CA LEU A 69 -23.45 3.64 -5.95
C LEU A 69 -24.02 5.06 -6.11
N ASP A 70 -23.37 6.06 -5.48
CA ASP A 70 -23.78 7.45 -5.53
C ASP A 70 -23.66 8.06 -6.94
N HIS A 71 -22.74 7.51 -7.77
CA HIS A 71 -22.50 7.98 -9.13
C HIS A 71 -23.09 7.06 -10.22
N GLY A 72 -23.97 6.12 -9.84
CA GLY A 72 -24.68 5.27 -10.79
C GLY A 72 -23.80 4.27 -11.54
N VAL A 73 -22.67 3.87 -10.96
CA VAL A 73 -21.82 2.80 -11.50
C VAL A 73 -22.55 1.48 -11.34
N SER A 74 -22.74 0.75 -12.45
CA SER A 74 -23.40 -0.57 -12.46
C SER A 74 -22.39 -1.72 -12.44
N HIS A 75 -21.23 -1.52 -13.08
CA HIS A 75 -20.18 -2.53 -13.21
C HIS A 75 -18.90 -2.03 -12.56
N LEU A 76 -18.50 -2.64 -11.45
CA LEU A 76 -17.33 -2.22 -10.69
C LEU A 76 -16.26 -3.31 -10.63
N LYS A 77 -15.04 -2.95 -11.03
CA LYS A 77 -13.84 -3.76 -10.84
C LYS A 77 -12.98 -3.11 -9.77
N VAL A 78 -12.60 -3.87 -8.74
CA VAL A 78 -11.75 -3.38 -7.65
C VAL A 78 -10.42 -4.14 -7.66
N VAL A 79 -9.34 -3.42 -7.48
CA VAL A 79 -7.98 -3.93 -7.32
C VAL A 79 -7.47 -3.52 -5.94
N SER A 80 -6.97 -4.48 -5.16
CA SER A 80 -6.37 -4.22 -3.85
C SER A 80 -5.19 -5.14 -3.62
N ASP A 81 -4.22 -4.71 -2.83
CA ASP A 81 -3.08 -5.53 -2.40
C ASP A 81 -3.34 -6.28 -1.08
N SER A 82 -4.51 -6.12 -0.49
CA SER A 82 -4.97 -6.90 0.66
C SER A 82 -5.47 -8.28 0.23
N GLU A 83 -4.57 -9.27 0.23
CA GLU A 83 -4.93 -10.64 -0.12
C GLU A 83 -6.04 -11.20 0.80
N LEU A 84 -5.98 -10.87 2.11
CA LEU A 84 -6.96 -11.31 3.09
C LEU A 84 -8.36 -10.79 2.74
N MET A 85 -8.50 -9.48 2.57
CA MET A 85 -9.79 -8.84 2.23
C MET A 85 -10.34 -9.39 0.91
N VAL A 86 -9.50 -9.49 -0.14
CA VAL A 86 -9.90 -10.03 -1.44
C VAL A 86 -10.46 -11.44 -1.30
N LYS A 87 -9.74 -12.34 -0.61
CA LYS A 87 -10.19 -13.73 -0.40
C LYS A 87 -11.45 -13.82 0.45
N GLN A 88 -11.62 -12.93 1.43
CA GLN A 88 -12.85 -12.86 2.23
C GLN A 88 -14.04 -12.40 1.41
N VAL A 89 -13.91 -11.33 0.63
CA VAL A 89 -14.98 -10.81 -0.24
C VAL A 89 -15.36 -11.82 -1.33
N GLN A 90 -14.38 -12.56 -1.86
CA GLN A 90 -14.62 -13.68 -2.80
C GLN A 90 -15.25 -14.92 -2.15
N GLY A 91 -15.45 -14.93 -0.83
CA GLY A 91 -16.01 -16.08 -0.10
C GLY A 91 -15.04 -17.25 0.10
N ARG A 92 -13.76 -17.09 -0.22
CA ARG A 92 -12.73 -18.13 -0.06
C ARG A 92 -12.26 -18.24 1.39
N TYR A 93 -12.29 -17.15 2.15
CA TYR A 93 -11.91 -17.09 3.57
C TYR A 93 -13.08 -16.58 4.41
N LYS A 94 -13.20 -17.12 5.63
CA LYS A 94 -14.18 -16.66 6.61
C LYS A 94 -13.70 -15.38 7.30
N VAL A 95 -14.64 -14.50 7.67
CA VAL A 95 -14.38 -13.32 8.50
C VAL A 95 -14.65 -13.69 9.96
N ASN A 96 -13.58 -13.98 10.70
CA ASN A 96 -13.68 -14.38 12.11
C ASN A 96 -13.59 -13.18 13.08
N SER A 97 -12.98 -12.07 12.64
CA SER A 97 -12.83 -10.88 13.45
C SER A 97 -14.19 -10.20 13.70
N PRO A 98 -14.58 -9.96 14.99
CA PRO A 98 -15.80 -9.23 15.31
C PRO A 98 -15.80 -7.81 14.74
N ASP A 99 -14.64 -7.15 14.74
CA ASP A 99 -14.51 -5.77 14.26
C ASP A 99 -14.63 -5.65 12.73
N LEU A 100 -14.24 -6.69 11.98
CA LEU A 100 -14.31 -6.70 10.53
C LEU A 100 -15.66 -7.19 10.00
N ARG A 101 -16.39 -7.99 10.78
CA ARG A 101 -17.66 -8.57 10.33
C ARG A 101 -18.68 -7.53 9.89
N PRO A 102 -18.91 -6.42 10.64
CA PRO A 102 -19.85 -5.38 10.19
C PRO A 102 -19.44 -4.73 8.88
N LEU A 103 -18.13 -4.50 8.66
CA LEU A 103 -17.61 -3.91 7.42
C LEU A 103 -17.79 -4.87 6.24
N PHE A 104 -17.51 -6.15 6.45
CA PHE A 104 -17.71 -7.19 5.45
C PHE A 104 -19.19 -7.33 5.06
N GLU A 105 -20.10 -7.35 6.03
CA GLU A 105 -21.55 -7.44 5.78
C GLU A 105 -22.06 -6.21 5.04
N GLU A 106 -21.55 -5.02 5.38
CA GLU A 106 -21.88 -3.78 4.67
C GLU A 106 -21.33 -3.81 3.24
N ALA A 107 -20.11 -4.27 3.04
CA ALA A 107 -19.54 -4.43 1.70
C ALA A 107 -20.40 -5.36 0.86
N ARG A 108 -20.84 -6.50 1.38
CA ARG A 108 -21.73 -7.41 0.70
C ARG A 108 -23.08 -6.79 0.35
N ARG A 109 -23.68 -5.99 1.24
CA ARG A 109 -24.93 -5.27 0.97
C ARG A 109 -24.80 -4.27 -0.17
N ARG A 110 -23.66 -3.53 -0.22
CA ARG A 110 -23.39 -2.58 -1.31
C ARG A 110 -23.09 -3.29 -2.62
N ILE A 111 -22.30 -4.34 -2.59
CA ILE A 111 -22.01 -5.17 -3.77
C ILE A 111 -23.30 -5.73 -4.40
N ALA A 112 -24.25 -6.18 -3.58
CA ALA A 112 -25.53 -6.70 -4.08
C ALA A 112 -26.42 -5.67 -4.81
N LYS A 113 -26.10 -4.38 -4.72
CA LYS A 113 -26.79 -3.30 -5.46
C LYS A 113 -26.18 -3.03 -6.83
N LEU A 114 -25.00 -3.59 -7.13
CA LEU A 114 -24.34 -3.49 -8.42
C LEU A 114 -24.81 -4.60 -9.36
N GLU A 115 -24.83 -4.34 -10.66
CA GLU A 115 -25.13 -5.36 -11.67
C GLU A 115 -23.97 -6.36 -11.80
N SER A 116 -22.74 -5.87 -11.65
CA SER A 116 -21.54 -6.69 -11.72
C SER A 116 -20.46 -6.14 -10.78
N PHE A 117 -19.83 -7.05 -10.04
CA PHE A 117 -18.72 -6.74 -9.15
C PHE A 117 -17.60 -7.76 -9.30
N GLN A 118 -16.38 -7.28 -9.43
CA GLN A 118 -15.17 -8.10 -9.42
C GLN A 118 -14.15 -7.49 -8.47
N ILE A 119 -13.46 -8.32 -7.69
CA ILE A 119 -12.34 -7.90 -6.87
C ILE A 119 -11.15 -8.80 -7.14
N THR A 120 -9.97 -8.21 -7.36
CA THR A 120 -8.74 -8.92 -7.65
C THR A 120 -7.61 -8.44 -6.74
N HIS A 121 -6.75 -9.37 -6.37
CA HIS A 121 -5.51 -9.06 -5.69
C HIS A 121 -4.43 -8.66 -6.69
N ALA A 122 -3.74 -7.56 -6.42
CA ALA A 122 -2.57 -7.14 -7.18
C ALA A 122 -1.40 -6.85 -6.23
N LEU A 123 -0.19 -7.02 -6.75
CA LEU A 123 1.01 -6.68 -5.98
C LEU A 123 1.09 -5.17 -5.73
N ARG A 124 1.61 -4.80 -4.57
CA ARG A 124 1.67 -3.43 -4.06
C ARG A 124 2.22 -2.40 -5.05
N HIS A 125 3.21 -2.78 -5.89
CA HIS A 125 3.77 -1.88 -6.89
C HIS A 125 2.76 -1.40 -7.97
N LYS A 126 1.64 -2.10 -8.12
CA LYS A 126 0.53 -1.73 -9.02
C LYS A 126 -0.56 -0.89 -8.33
N ASN A 127 -0.41 -0.61 -7.02
CA ASN A 127 -1.40 0.10 -6.20
C ASN A 127 -0.84 1.40 -5.59
N LYS A 128 0.23 1.96 -6.19
CA LYS A 128 1.02 3.08 -5.63
C LYS A 128 0.20 4.35 -5.36
N ASP A 129 -0.74 4.68 -6.21
CA ASP A 129 -1.54 5.91 -6.04
C ASP A 129 -2.51 5.78 -4.87
N ALA A 130 -3.14 4.62 -4.68
CA ALA A 130 -3.98 4.36 -3.54
C ALA A 130 -3.16 4.33 -2.23
N ASP A 131 -1.99 3.68 -2.22
CA ASP A 131 -1.05 3.69 -1.09
C ASP A 131 -0.62 5.12 -0.72
N ARG A 132 -0.27 5.95 -1.70
CA ARG A 132 0.05 7.37 -1.50
C ARG A 132 -1.09 8.12 -0.81
N LEU A 133 -2.31 7.98 -1.32
CA LEU A 133 -3.50 8.63 -0.76
C LEU A 133 -3.81 8.17 0.67
N ALA A 134 -3.62 6.88 0.99
CA ALA A 134 -3.76 6.34 2.34
C ALA A 134 -2.72 6.95 3.29
N ASN A 135 -1.47 7.08 2.85
CA ASN A 135 -0.40 7.71 3.63
C ASN A 135 -0.68 9.20 3.85
N GLU A 136 -1.10 9.94 2.83
CA GLU A 136 -1.50 11.35 2.95
C GLU A 136 -2.67 11.54 3.92
N ALA A 137 -3.65 10.62 3.92
CA ALA A 137 -4.75 10.63 4.88
C ALA A 137 -4.24 10.53 6.32
N MET A 138 -3.34 9.58 6.57
CA MET A 138 -2.74 9.40 7.90
C MET A 138 -1.90 10.62 8.32
N ASP A 139 -1.13 11.22 7.40
CA ASP A 139 -0.34 12.41 7.70
C ASP A 139 -1.21 13.60 8.06
N ARG A 140 -2.26 13.87 7.27
CA ARG A 140 -3.25 14.92 7.59
C ARG A 140 -3.89 14.69 8.96
N GLY A 141 -4.30 13.45 9.25
CA GLY A 141 -4.96 13.11 10.51
C GLY A 141 -4.05 13.23 11.74
N MET A 142 -2.74 13.11 11.55
CA MET A 142 -1.72 13.30 12.58
C MET A 142 -1.20 14.74 12.68
N GLY A 143 -1.75 15.67 11.90
CA GLY A 143 -1.29 17.07 11.86
C GLY A 143 0.09 17.23 11.20
N ARG A 144 0.53 16.26 10.40
CA ARG A 144 1.74 16.39 9.58
C ARG A 144 1.37 17.05 8.27
N ALA A 145 2.13 18.08 7.87
CA ALA A 145 1.98 18.65 6.53
C ALA A 145 2.23 17.55 5.49
N PRO A 146 1.46 17.49 4.37
CA PRO A 146 1.78 16.59 3.29
C PRO A 146 3.22 16.91 2.85
N GLU A 147 4.05 15.88 2.75
CA GLU A 147 5.39 16.01 2.19
C GLU A 147 5.19 16.50 0.75
N ALA A 148 5.43 17.79 0.56
CA ALA A 148 5.35 18.40 -0.77
C ALA A 148 6.26 17.54 -1.65
N ALA A 149 5.70 16.97 -2.71
CA ALA A 149 6.45 16.21 -3.69
C ALA A 149 7.72 17.00 -3.99
N ALA A 150 8.86 16.46 -3.58
CA ALA A 150 10.13 17.08 -3.83
C ALA A 150 10.24 17.26 -5.35
N VAL A 151 10.02 18.47 -5.79
CA VAL A 151 10.22 18.87 -7.18
C VAL A 151 11.71 18.67 -7.40
N ARG A 152 12.06 17.52 -8.00
CA ARG A 152 13.41 17.35 -8.52
C ARG A 152 13.61 18.44 -9.53
N PRO A 153 14.61 19.33 -9.33
CA PRO A 153 14.92 20.32 -10.35
C PRO A 153 15.26 19.58 -11.64
N VAL A 154 14.47 19.82 -12.65
CA VAL A 154 14.79 19.40 -14.02
C VAL A 154 16.08 20.14 -14.37
N SER A 155 17.20 19.42 -14.42
CA SER A 155 18.43 19.92 -15.00
C SER A 155 18.15 20.25 -16.46
N GLN A 156 17.94 21.53 -16.71
CA GLN A 156 18.03 22.07 -18.05
C GLN A 156 19.51 22.06 -18.45
N ASN A 157 19.93 20.98 -19.13
CA ASN A 157 21.15 21.00 -19.90
C ASN A 157 20.78 21.06 -21.37
N GLY A 158 21.01 22.20 -21.94
CA GLY A 158 20.93 22.44 -23.36
C GLY A 158 21.19 23.86 -23.73
N GLN A 159 22.48 24.23 -23.81
CA GLN A 159 22.95 25.04 -24.94
C GLN A 159 24.48 25.15 -24.92
N ALA A 160 25.03 24.73 -26.01
CA ALA A 160 26.41 24.85 -26.40
C ALA A 160 26.82 26.30 -26.63
N SER A 161 28.02 26.68 -26.28
CA SER A 161 28.87 27.52 -27.16
C SER A 161 30.30 27.61 -26.66
N ALA A 162 31.15 27.43 -27.60
CA ALA A 162 32.61 27.34 -27.68
C ALA A 162 33.39 28.54 -27.09
N ARG A 163 34.62 28.24 -26.79
CA ARG A 163 35.89 28.95 -27.05
C ARG A 163 36.76 29.19 -25.82
N GLU A 164 37.89 28.56 -25.95
CA GLU A 164 39.33 28.97 -25.98
C GLU A 164 40.07 29.11 -24.67
N SER A 165 40.94 28.13 -24.51
CA SER A 165 42.40 28.12 -24.39
C SER A 165 43.13 28.81 -23.23
N HIS A 166 44.20 28.13 -22.84
CA HIS A 166 45.45 28.47 -22.19
C HIS A 166 45.54 28.23 -20.68
N GLY A 167 46.49 27.33 -20.38
CA GLY A 167 47.58 27.58 -19.46
C GLY A 167 47.86 26.48 -18.45
N VAL A 168 48.72 25.60 -18.82
CA VAL A 168 49.75 24.85 -18.07
C VAL A 168 50.03 25.36 -16.64
N GLU A 169 50.01 24.52 -15.60
CA GLU A 169 51.24 24.26 -14.82
C GLU A 169 51.02 23.13 -13.80
N GLN A 170 51.97 22.22 -13.86
CA GLN A 170 52.20 21.09 -12.94
C GLN A 170 52.61 21.57 -11.55
N ARG A 171 52.21 20.86 -10.49
CA ARG A 171 53.13 20.44 -9.40
C ARG A 171 52.47 19.40 -8.50
N GLN A 172 53.02 18.20 -8.58
CA GLN A 172 53.56 17.28 -7.59
C GLN A 172 52.91 17.23 -6.19
N ALA A 173 52.54 15.98 -5.89
CA ALA A 173 52.27 15.44 -4.56
C ALA A 173 53.48 15.48 -3.61
N PRO A 174 53.29 15.31 -2.30
CA PRO A 174 53.80 14.06 -1.73
C PRO A 174 52.84 13.36 -0.75
N ALA A 175 52.95 12.03 -0.88
CA ALA A 175 53.00 10.96 0.12
C ALA A 175 52.11 10.97 1.38
N ALA A 176 51.44 9.83 1.52
CA ALA A 176 50.75 9.27 2.67
C ALA A 176 51.62 9.10 3.93
N PRO A 177 50.98 8.84 5.08
CA PRO A 177 51.15 7.48 5.59
C PRO A 177 49.82 6.79 5.98
N GLU A 178 49.94 5.47 5.95
CA GLU A 178 49.00 4.45 6.35
C GLU A 178 48.51 4.59 7.80
N SER A 179 47.31 4.19 8.07
CA SER A 179 46.97 3.08 8.95
C SER A 179 45.52 3.11 9.41
N ALA A 180 44.95 1.94 9.39
CA ALA A 180 43.89 1.34 10.21
C ALA A 180 42.55 1.10 9.49
N ALA A 181 42.43 -0.10 9.07
CA ALA A 181 41.35 -1.10 9.25
C ALA A 181 39.98 -0.58 9.68
N GLY A 182 38.96 -0.93 8.92
CA GLY A 182 37.67 -0.97 9.54
C GLY A 182 36.48 -1.10 8.58
N ALA A 183 36.10 -2.31 8.32
CA ALA A 183 34.76 -2.77 8.11
C ALA A 183 33.98 -2.27 6.85
N ARG A 184 34.05 -3.06 5.85
CA ARG A 184 32.98 -3.21 4.85
C ARG A 184 31.69 -3.62 5.55
N PRO A 185 30.51 -3.10 5.19
CA PRO A 185 29.25 -3.69 5.64
C PRO A 185 29.10 -5.07 4.99
N VAL A 186 29.22 -6.07 5.81
CA VAL A 186 28.95 -7.46 5.44
C VAL A 186 27.45 -7.61 5.27
N SER A 187 27.00 -7.94 4.06
CA SER A 187 25.65 -8.43 3.81
C SER A 187 25.42 -9.65 4.71
N PRO A 188 24.28 -9.72 5.42
CA PRO A 188 23.99 -10.89 6.26
C PRO A 188 23.87 -12.13 5.38
N PRO A 189 24.39 -13.28 5.83
CA PRO A 189 24.27 -14.53 5.11
C PRO A 189 22.78 -14.91 5.01
N VAL A 190 22.35 -15.27 3.81
CA VAL A 190 21.07 -15.95 3.56
C VAL A 190 21.18 -17.33 4.20
N THR A 191 20.73 -17.47 5.43
CA THR A 191 20.60 -18.76 6.08
C THR A 191 19.34 -19.43 5.53
N SER A 192 19.55 -20.56 4.89
CA SER A 192 18.53 -21.53 4.46
C SER A 192 17.48 -21.74 5.56
N GLY A 193 16.21 -21.55 5.21
CA GLY A 193 15.09 -21.59 6.15
C GLY A 193 14.91 -22.94 6.82
N GLY A 194 15.33 -23.03 8.08
CA GLY A 194 14.90 -24.08 8.97
C GLY A 194 13.54 -23.71 9.56
N MET A 195 12.58 -24.65 9.52
CA MET A 195 11.30 -24.47 10.19
C MET A 195 11.53 -24.52 11.71
N LEU A 196 11.20 -23.43 12.40
CA LEU A 196 11.26 -23.36 13.87
C LEU A 196 9.85 -23.60 14.41
N ARG A 197 9.74 -24.41 15.47
CA ARG A 197 8.47 -24.62 16.17
C ARG A 197 8.35 -23.65 17.34
N GLY A 198 7.14 -23.19 17.59
CA GLY A 198 6.82 -22.27 18.67
C GLY A 198 5.33 -22.29 19.00
N PHE A 199 4.93 -21.55 19.99
CA PHE A 199 3.52 -21.32 20.33
C PHE A 199 3.28 -19.84 20.54
N VAL A 200 2.02 -19.43 20.35
CA VAL A 200 1.60 -18.05 20.60
C VAL A 200 0.90 -18.00 21.95
N LYS A 201 1.40 -17.14 22.84
CA LYS A 201 0.77 -16.82 24.11
C LYS A 201 0.71 -15.29 24.27
N ASP A 202 -0.44 -14.77 24.62
CA ASP A 202 -0.69 -13.34 24.84
C ASP A 202 -0.26 -12.43 23.65
N GLY A 203 -0.40 -12.96 22.41
CA GLY A 203 -0.01 -12.24 21.19
C GLY A 203 1.50 -12.27 20.87
N VAL A 204 2.30 -12.97 21.67
CA VAL A 204 3.74 -13.11 21.50
C VAL A 204 4.09 -14.51 21.01
N VAL A 205 4.99 -14.60 20.02
CA VAL A 205 5.50 -15.88 19.51
C VAL A 205 6.65 -16.36 20.40
N HIS A 206 6.47 -17.51 21.04
CA HIS A 206 7.49 -18.17 21.85
C HIS A 206 8.09 -19.32 21.05
N LEU A 207 9.40 -19.26 20.75
CA LEU A 207 10.10 -20.30 20.04
C LEU A 207 10.47 -21.46 20.97
N LEU A 208 10.23 -22.69 20.54
CA LEU A 208 10.68 -23.88 21.24
C LEU A 208 12.15 -24.15 20.92
N GLY A 209 12.92 -24.52 21.95
CA GLY A 209 14.35 -24.88 21.78
C GLY A 209 15.34 -23.76 22.06
N GLY A 210 14.93 -22.67 22.70
CA GLY A 210 15.87 -21.65 23.23
C GLY A 210 16.65 -20.84 22.19
N LYS A 211 16.26 -20.90 20.91
CA LYS A 211 16.87 -20.09 19.85
C LYS A 211 16.24 -18.72 19.80
N ALA A 212 17.07 -17.69 19.97
CA ALA A 212 16.68 -16.31 19.68
C ALA A 212 16.83 -16.04 18.18
N LEU A 213 15.85 -15.34 17.62
CA LEU A 213 15.98 -14.80 16.26
C LEU A 213 16.76 -13.48 16.32
N PRO A 214 17.57 -13.18 15.31
CA PRO A 214 18.21 -11.87 15.20
C PRO A 214 17.16 -10.75 15.19
N GLU A 215 17.52 -9.60 15.76
CA GLU A 215 16.65 -8.44 15.76
C GLU A 215 16.30 -8.02 14.32
N GLY A 216 15.00 -7.73 14.06
CA GLY A 216 14.51 -7.42 12.71
C GLY A 216 14.18 -8.63 11.84
N SER A 217 14.24 -9.87 12.38
CA SER A 217 13.84 -11.06 11.62
C SER A 217 12.33 -11.10 11.35
N PHE A 218 11.96 -11.33 10.10
CA PHE A 218 10.57 -11.61 9.74
C PHE A 218 10.27 -13.10 9.89
N VAL A 219 9.19 -13.43 10.60
CA VAL A 219 8.72 -14.81 10.77
C VAL A 219 7.29 -14.95 10.23
N LYS A 220 7.05 -16.09 9.56
CA LYS A 220 5.71 -16.51 9.18
C LYS A 220 5.26 -17.59 10.14
N VAL A 221 4.19 -17.33 10.89
CA VAL A 221 3.58 -18.34 11.78
C VAL A 221 2.54 -19.10 10.97
N ILE A 222 2.65 -20.42 10.97
CA ILE A 222 1.70 -21.35 10.35
C ILE A 222 1.13 -22.19 11.49
N ALA A 223 -0.17 -22.12 11.71
CA ALA A 223 -0.85 -23.00 12.68
C ALA A 223 -1.02 -24.39 12.05
N GLU A 224 -0.69 -25.43 12.82
CA GLU A 224 -1.01 -26.83 12.51
C GLU A 224 -2.43 -27.17 12.95
#